data_417904ad8219ee1d8ba961bf79d8370d
#
_entry.id   417904ad8219ee1d8ba961bf79d8370d
#
_cell.length_a   1.000
_cell.length_b   1.000
_cell.length_c   1.000
_cell.angle_alpha   90.00
_cell.angle_beta   90.00
_cell.angle_gamma   90.00
#
_symmetry.space_group_name_H-M   'P 1'
#
loop_
_entity.id
_entity.type
_entity.pdbx_description
1 polymer ?
#
loop_
_entity_poly.entity_id
_entity_poly.type
_entity_poly.pdbx_seq_one_letter_code
_entity_poly.pdbx_strand_id
1 'polypeptide(L)'
;LTQEIKAAARRQVADVGASALSLRAVSRELGMVSSALYRYFPSRDALLTALIVDAFDAVGAVAERAEAEVPAAEGFESRWVAVATAVRAWAVANPHDYALVYGSPVPGYEAPRDTVDPAARVSLVALRIVGDGLAAGDIDPRSTLPMPRPVHTELAALREEAAPGVPDEVLARTLLAWSAVLGAISYELFGHLHGIIADHDAYFAHQAHRTARLISAP
;
A
#
# COMPACT_ATOMS: atom_id res chain seq x y z
N LEU A 1 19.08 -18.84 5.91
CA LEU A 1 19.53 -18.74 4.51
C LEU A 1 18.47 -18.11 3.60
N THR A 2 17.17 -18.51 3.64
CA THR A 2 16.13 -17.85 2.83
C THR A 2 16.06 -16.34 3.10
N GLN A 3 16.13 -15.91 4.34
CA GLN A 3 16.15 -14.48 4.71
C GLN A 3 17.42 -13.77 4.25
N GLU A 4 18.56 -14.43 4.27
CA GLU A 4 19.83 -13.88 3.75
C GLU A 4 19.77 -13.68 2.22
N ILE A 5 19.16 -14.63 1.49
CA ILE A 5 18.93 -14.50 0.05
C ILE A 5 18.01 -13.32 -0.23
N LYS A 6 16.88 -13.21 0.48
CA LYS A 6 15.97 -12.07 0.34
C LYS A 6 16.66 -10.74 0.67
N ALA A 7 17.47 -10.68 1.73
CA ALA A 7 18.20 -9.47 2.11
C ALA A 7 19.22 -9.05 1.03
N ALA A 8 19.97 -9.99 0.46
CA ALA A 8 20.89 -9.72 -0.66
C ALA A 8 20.12 -9.25 -1.92
N ALA A 9 18.97 -9.88 -2.21
CA ALA A 9 18.11 -9.47 -3.32
C ALA A 9 17.55 -8.05 -3.12
N ARG A 10 17.14 -7.66 -1.89
CA ARG A 10 16.71 -6.29 -1.58
C ARG A 10 17.83 -5.27 -1.80
N ARG A 11 19.06 -5.57 -1.38
CA ARG A 11 20.21 -4.69 -1.68
C ARG A 11 20.39 -4.51 -3.18
N GLN A 12 20.34 -5.60 -3.94
CA GLN A 12 20.45 -5.51 -5.39
C GLN A 12 19.31 -4.69 -6.02
N VAL A 13 18.06 -4.87 -5.56
CA VAL A 13 16.92 -4.05 -6.02
C VAL A 13 17.13 -2.58 -5.69
N ALA A 14 17.71 -2.26 -4.52
CA ALA A 14 18.03 -0.90 -4.13
C ALA A 14 19.10 -0.26 -5.04
N ASP A 15 20.13 -1.04 -5.41
CA ASP A 15 21.27 -0.55 -6.18
C ASP A 15 20.98 -0.39 -7.69
N VAL A 16 20.29 -1.37 -8.28
CA VAL A 16 20.13 -1.44 -9.75
C VAL A 16 18.68 -1.57 -10.22
N GLY A 17 17.72 -1.55 -9.31
CA GLY A 17 16.29 -1.67 -9.59
C GLY A 17 15.80 -3.11 -9.75
N ALA A 18 14.49 -3.31 -9.57
CA ALA A 18 13.86 -4.63 -9.62
C ALA A 18 13.98 -5.33 -10.99
N SER A 19 14.00 -4.57 -12.09
CA SER A 19 14.16 -5.11 -13.44
C SER A 19 15.51 -5.79 -13.66
N ALA A 20 16.56 -5.35 -12.95
CA ALA A 20 17.91 -5.87 -13.06
C ALA A 20 18.23 -6.97 -12.02
N LEU A 21 17.25 -7.40 -11.20
CA LEU A 21 17.43 -8.47 -10.22
C LEU A 21 17.95 -9.76 -10.89
N SER A 22 19.03 -10.33 -10.33
CA SER A 22 19.71 -11.50 -10.89
C SER A 22 20.09 -12.50 -9.82
N LEU A 23 19.55 -13.73 -9.91
CA LEU A 23 19.90 -14.85 -9.01
C LEU A 23 21.41 -15.13 -9.00
N ARG A 24 22.10 -14.96 -10.13
CA ARG A 24 23.56 -15.16 -10.21
C ARG A 24 24.33 -14.08 -9.45
N ALA A 25 23.84 -12.83 -9.47
CA ALA A 25 24.48 -11.77 -8.70
C ALA A 25 24.24 -11.98 -7.20
N VAL A 26 23.03 -12.35 -6.79
CA VAL A 26 22.69 -12.70 -5.39
C VAL A 26 23.54 -13.88 -4.90
N SER A 27 23.68 -14.96 -5.70
CA SER A 27 24.50 -16.10 -5.29
C SER A 27 25.97 -15.74 -5.12
N ARG A 28 26.51 -14.90 -5.99
CA ARG A 28 27.90 -14.41 -5.91
C ARG A 28 28.13 -13.55 -4.65
N GLU A 29 27.21 -12.66 -4.33
CA GLU A 29 27.26 -11.82 -3.12
C GLU A 29 27.31 -12.68 -1.84
N LEU A 30 26.53 -13.78 -1.82
CA LEU A 30 26.46 -14.70 -0.68
C LEU A 30 27.57 -15.77 -0.65
N GLY A 31 28.49 -15.76 -1.64
CA GLY A 31 29.52 -16.82 -1.76
C GLY A 31 28.94 -18.20 -2.04
N MET A 32 27.73 -18.28 -2.61
CA MET A 32 27.02 -19.52 -2.90
C MET A 32 27.23 -19.95 -4.36
N VAL A 33 27.25 -21.26 -4.61
CA VAL A 33 27.09 -21.76 -5.98
C VAL A 33 25.65 -21.52 -6.45
N SER A 34 25.49 -21.07 -7.70
CA SER A 34 24.16 -20.69 -8.22
C SER A 34 23.14 -21.83 -8.13
N SER A 35 23.56 -23.10 -8.32
CA SER A 35 22.68 -24.26 -8.20
C SER A 35 22.07 -24.43 -6.80
N ALA A 36 22.77 -24.00 -5.75
CA ALA A 36 22.25 -24.02 -4.39
C ALA A 36 21.12 -22.97 -4.21
N LEU A 37 21.26 -21.79 -4.80
CA LEU A 37 20.25 -20.74 -4.73
C LEU A 37 18.97 -21.12 -5.48
N TYR A 38 19.08 -21.78 -6.65
CA TYR A 38 17.92 -22.27 -7.41
C TYR A 38 17.07 -23.29 -6.65
N ARG A 39 17.58 -23.92 -5.60
CA ARG A 39 16.79 -24.80 -4.70
C ARG A 39 15.85 -24.03 -3.79
N TYR A 40 16.14 -22.76 -3.51
CA TYR A 40 15.29 -21.88 -2.68
C TYR A 40 14.33 -21.06 -3.55
N PHE A 41 14.85 -20.55 -4.66
CA PHE A 41 14.07 -19.75 -5.60
C PHE A 41 14.34 -20.24 -7.02
N PRO A 42 13.37 -20.97 -7.62
CA PRO A 42 13.56 -21.64 -8.91
C PRO A 42 13.70 -20.66 -10.08
N SER A 43 13.31 -19.40 -9.90
CA SER A 43 13.43 -18.36 -10.92
C SER A 43 13.66 -16.98 -10.30
N ARG A 44 14.06 -16.01 -11.14
CA ARG A 44 14.10 -14.58 -10.76
C ARG A 44 12.72 -14.12 -10.25
N ASP A 45 11.68 -14.49 -10.98
CA ASP A 45 10.31 -14.06 -10.66
C ASP A 45 9.81 -14.68 -9.35
N ALA A 46 10.19 -15.92 -9.02
CA ALA A 46 9.89 -16.50 -7.72
C ALA A 46 10.55 -15.72 -6.57
N LEU A 47 11.79 -15.26 -6.74
CA LEU A 47 12.46 -14.42 -5.74
C LEU A 47 11.80 -13.03 -5.67
N LEU A 48 11.48 -12.44 -6.81
CA LEU A 48 10.79 -11.15 -6.89
C LEU A 48 9.41 -11.19 -6.21
N THR A 49 8.62 -12.24 -6.49
CA THR A 49 7.34 -12.49 -5.81
C THR A 49 7.50 -12.55 -4.30
N ALA A 50 8.51 -13.26 -3.81
CA ALA A 50 8.76 -13.36 -2.38
C ALA A 50 9.13 -12.01 -1.73
N LEU A 51 9.83 -11.12 -2.46
CA LEU A 51 10.11 -9.75 -2.01
C LEU A 51 8.84 -8.89 -2.00
N ILE A 52 8.00 -9.01 -3.01
CA ILE A 52 6.72 -8.30 -3.13
C ILE A 52 5.77 -8.70 -2.00
N VAL A 53 5.61 -10.00 -1.74
CA VAL A 53 4.80 -10.52 -0.64
C VAL A 53 5.31 -9.98 0.69
N ASP A 54 6.62 -10.07 0.96
CA ASP A 54 7.20 -9.54 2.20
C ASP A 54 6.95 -8.03 2.37
N ALA A 55 7.04 -7.24 1.28
CA ALA A 55 6.82 -5.80 1.33
C ALA A 55 5.34 -5.47 1.61
N PHE A 56 4.40 -6.16 0.95
CA PHE A 56 2.97 -6.02 1.25
C PHE A 56 2.63 -6.46 2.66
N ASP A 57 3.18 -7.57 3.14
CA ASP A 57 2.99 -8.04 4.51
C ASP A 57 3.53 -7.05 5.54
N ALA A 58 4.67 -6.42 5.27
CA ALA A 58 5.27 -5.43 6.16
C ALA A 58 4.39 -4.17 6.25
N VAL A 59 3.95 -3.60 5.13
CA VAL A 59 3.08 -2.43 5.14
C VAL A 59 1.68 -2.75 5.68
N GLY A 60 1.14 -3.94 5.39
CA GLY A 60 -0.12 -4.42 5.95
C GLY A 60 -0.07 -4.49 7.47
N ALA A 61 0.97 -5.11 8.02
CA ALA A 61 1.16 -5.22 9.47
C ALA A 61 1.33 -3.85 10.16
N VAL A 62 1.93 -2.88 9.48
CA VAL A 62 2.05 -1.50 9.99
C VAL A 62 0.69 -0.82 10.03
N ALA A 63 -0.11 -0.94 8.97
CA ALA A 63 -1.45 -0.37 8.89
C ALA A 63 -2.39 -0.97 9.95
N GLU A 64 -2.38 -2.30 10.11
CA GLU A 64 -3.19 -3.02 11.10
C GLU A 64 -2.85 -2.62 12.53
N ARG A 65 -1.56 -2.47 12.87
CA ARG A 65 -1.13 -2.00 14.18
C ARG A 65 -1.54 -0.58 14.45
N ALA A 66 -1.31 0.32 13.50
CA ALA A 66 -1.66 1.73 13.66
C ALA A 66 -3.17 1.91 13.88
N GLU A 67 -4.00 1.12 13.21
CA GLU A 67 -5.44 1.12 13.42
C GLU A 67 -5.82 0.58 14.79
N ALA A 68 -5.22 -0.52 15.23
CA ALA A 68 -5.51 -1.16 16.51
C ALA A 68 -5.05 -0.33 17.73
N GLU A 69 -4.07 0.56 17.57
CA GLU A 69 -3.56 1.44 18.62
C GLU A 69 -4.48 2.67 18.86
N VAL A 70 -5.38 3.00 17.91
CA VAL A 70 -6.33 4.11 18.08
C VAL A 70 -7.65 3.57 18.63
N PRO A 71 -8.08 4.04 19.83
CA PRO A 71 -9.36 3.66 20.39
C PRO A 71 -10.52 3.97 19.44
N ALA A 72 -11.49 3.05 19.29
CA ALA A 72 -12.65 3.25 18.41
C ALA A 72 -13.44 4.54 18.73
N ALA A 73 -13.44 4.97 20.00
CA ALA A 73 -14.11 6.19 20.45
C ALA A 73 -13.47 7.49 19.91
N GLU A 74 -12.27 7.44 19.36
CA GLU A 74 -11.63 8.60 18.71
C GLU A 74 -12.17 8.85 17.29
N GLY A 75 -13.02 7.99 16.79
CA GLY A 75 -13.76 8.15 15.55
C GLY A 75 -12.95 7.86 14.27
N PHE A 76 -13.63 8.02 13.16
CA PHE A 76 -13.13 7.71 11.82
C PHE A 76 -11.84 8.49 11.46
N GLU A 77 -11.85 9.83 11.64
CA GLU A 77 -10.74 10.69 11.19
C GLU A 77 -9.42 10.32 11.87
N SER A 78 -9.43 10.10 13.20
CA SER A 78 -8.22 9.74 13.96
C SER A 78 -7.62 8.40 13.49
N ARG A 79 -8.44 7.39 13.29
CA ARG A 79 -8.01 6.07 12.80
C ARG A 79 -7.46 6.14 11.38
N TRP A 80 -8.14 6.88 10.47
CA TRP A 80 -7.66 7.10 9.11
C TRP A 80 -6.30 7.78 9.07
N VAL A 81 -6.15 8.89 9.80
CA VAL A 81 -4.89 9.65 9.88
C VAL A 81 -3.77 8.82 10.45
N ALA A 82 -4.03 8.01 11.49
CA ALA A 82 -3.02 7.12 12.08
C ALA A 82 -2.52 6.10 11.06
N VAL A 83 -3.41 5.45 10.31
CA VAL A 83 -3.05 4.47 9.27
C VAL A 83 -2.28 5.14 8.13
N ALA A 84 -2.75 6.27 7.60
CA ALA A 84 -2.07 6.98 6.53
C ALA A 84 -0.65 7.42 6.95
N THR A 85 -0.49 7.93 8.17
CA THR A 85 0.80 8.35 8.73
C THR A 85 1.74 7.16 8.92
N ALA A 86 1.24 6.03 9.41
CA ALA A 86 2.04 4.82 9.60
C ALA A 86 2.52 4.22 8.27
N VAL A 87 1.66 4.19 7.26
CA VAL A 87 2.03 3.74 5.90
C VAL A 87 3.10 4.66 5.29
N ARG A 88 2.99 5.99 5.45
CA ARG A 88 4.04 6.91 5.01
C ARG A 88 5.35 6.68 5.75
N ALA A 89 5.31 6.55 7.08
CA ALA A 89 6.51 6.32 7.88
C ALA A 89 7.24 5.04 7.45
N TRP A 90 6.48 3.97 7.17
CA TRP A 90 7.05 2.74 6.61
C TRP A 90 7.66 2.98 5.22
N ALA A 91 6.98 3.71 4.34
CA ALA A 91 7.45 4.00 2.99
C ALA A 91 8.75 4.82 2.99
N VAL A 92 8.85 5.83 3.85
CA VAL A 92 10.07 6.65 4.02
C VAL A 92 11.24 5.81 4.56
N ALA A 93 10.96 4.89 5.48
CA ALA A 93 11.97 3.96 6.02
C ALA A 93 12.37 2.85 5.04
N ASN A 94 11.49 2.51 4.06
CA ASN A 94 11.67 1.40 3.12
C ASN A 94 11.37 1.82 1.68
N PRO A 95 12.06 2.86 1.12
CA PRO A 95 11.68 3.46 -0.16
C PRO A 95 11.75 2.49 -1.35
N HIS A 96 12.66 1.54 -1.31
CA HIS A 96 12.80 0.53 -2.38
C HIS A 96 11.69 -0.53 -2.31
N ASP A 97 11.29 -0.96 -1.12
CA ASP A 97 10.14 -1.87 -0.94
C ASP A 97 8.84 -1.16 -1.33
N TYR A 98 8.69 0.14 -0.98
CA TYR A 98 7.56 0.95 -1.44
C TYR A 98 7.53 1.06 -2.97
N ALA A 99 8.65 1.38 -3.60
CA ALA A 99 8.75 1.46 -5.06
C ALA A 99 8.48 0.12 -5.75
N LEU A 100 8.79 -1.00 -5.08
CA LEU A 100 8.54 -2.34 -5.59
C LEU A 100 7.04 -2.67 -5.68
N VAL A 101 6.23 -2.22 -4.71
CA VAL A 101 4.80 -2.57 -4.61
C VAL A 101 3.84 -1.46 -5.07
N TYR A 102 4.26 -0.19 -5.05
CA TYR A 102 3.45 0.97 -5.45
C TYR A 102 4.09 1.80 -6.57
N GLY A 103 5.28 1.43 -7.02
CA GLY A 103 5.98 2.11 -8.11
C GLY A 103 5.61 1.60 -9.50
N SER A 104 6.56 1.74 -10.43
CA SER A 104 6.33 1.30 -11.82
C SER A 104 6.34 -0.22 -11.95
N PRO A 105 5.49 -0.79 -12.81
CA PRO A 105 5.49 -2.22 -13.09
C PRO A 105 6.88 -2.72 -13.53
N VAL A 106 7.27 -3.89 -13.05
CA VAL A 106 8.54 -4.53 -13.45
C VAL A 106 8.35 -5.20 -14.82
N PRO A 107 9.11 -4.79 -15.86
CA PRO A 107 8.94 -5.37 -17.20
C PRO A 107 9.10 -6.89 -17.21
N GLY A 108 8.14 -7.57 -17.83
CA GLY A 108 8.15 -9.04 -17.98
C GLY A 108 7.82 -9.83 -16.73
N TYR A 109 7.44 -9.17 -15.62
CA TYR A 109 6.95 -9.82 -14.41
C TYR A 109 5.42 -9.79 -14.37
N GLU A 110 4.81 -10.95 -14.11
CA GLU A 110 3.38 -11.08 -13.83
C GLU A 110 3.19 -11.58 -12.40
N ALA A 111 2.44 -10.81 -11.60
CA ALA A 111 2.19 -11.14 -10.21
C ALA A 111 1.30 -12.39 -10.10
N PRO A 112 1.73 -13.46 -9.43
CA PRO A 112 0.90 -14.63 -9.20
C PRO A 112 -0.19 -14.35 -8.15
N ARG A 113 -1.19 -15.26 -8.06
CA ARG A 113 -2.31 -15.11 -7.11
C ARG A 113 -1.88 -14.99 -5.65
N ASP A 114 -0.74 -15.56 -5.29
CA ASP A 114 -0.20 -15.52 -3.93
C ASP A 114 0.12 -14.08 -3.44
N THR A 115 0.17 -13.10 -4.35
CA THR A 115 0.36 -11.68 -4.00
C THR A 115 -0.94 -10.96 -3.67
N VAL A 116 -2.11 -11.52 -3.97
CA VAL A 116 -3.42 -10.83 -3.85
C VAL A 116 -3.75 -10.56 -2.39
N ASP A 117 -3.74 -11.59 -1.54
CA ASP A 117 -4.08 -11.44 -0.12
C ASP A 117 -3.14 -10.48 0.62
N PRO A 118 -1.79 -10.58 0.48
CA PRO A 118 -0.89 -9.58 1.04
C PRO A 118 -1.16 -8.16 0.56
N ALA A 119 -1.43 -7.97 -0.75
CA ALA A 119 -1.71 -6.65 -1.33
C ALA A 119 -3.02 -6.04 -0.82
N ALA A 120 -4.02 -6.85 -0.49
CA ALA A 120 -5.31 -6.38 -0.02
C ALA A 120 -5.29 -5.87 1.44
N ARG A 121 -4.31 -6.24 2.28
CA ARG A 121 -4.31 -5.99 3.72
C ARG A 121 -4.54 -4.52 4.09
N VAL A 122 -3.80 -3.61 3.48
CA VAL A 122 -3.93 -2.16 3.76
C VAL A 122 -5.30 -1.64 3.33
N SER A 123 -5.80 -2.07 2.16
CA SER A 123 -7.12 -1.68 1.66
C SER A 123 -8.24 -2.20 2.56
N LEU A 124 -8.12 -3.43 3.08
CA LEU A 124 -9.09 -4.00 4.02
C LEU A 124 -9.13 -3.23 5.35
N VAL A 125 -7.98 -2.76 5.85
CA VAL A 125 -7.94 -1.85 7.02
C VAL A 125 -8.71 -0.57 6.72
N ALA A 126 -8.45 0.07 5.58
CA ALA A 126 -9.14 1.30 5.18
C ALA A 126 -10.66 1.11 5.07
N LEU A 127 -11.11 0.02 4.42
CA LEU A 127 -12.53 -0.31 4.26
C LEU A 127 -13.21 -0.60 5.60
N ARG A 128 -12.54 -1.27 6.55
CA ARG A 128 -13.04 -1.51 7.90
C ARG A 128 -13.26 -0.19 8.65
N ILE A 129 -12.27 0.70 8.64
CA ILE A 129 -12.37 2.03 9.28
C ILE A 129 -13.55 2.82 8.71
N VAL A 130 -13.75 2.77 7.39
CA VAL A 130 -14.86 3.43 6.71
C VAL A 130 -16.21 2.81 7.09
N GLY A 131 -16.31 1.49 7.14
CA GLY A 131 -17.52 0.78 7.57
C GLY A 131 -17.92 1.14 9.01
N ASP A 132 -16.94 1.18 9.92
CA ASP A 132 -17.16 1.58 11.31
C ASP A 132 -17.59 3.07 11.41
N GLY A 133 -16.94 3.96 10.64
CA GLY A 133 -17.28 5.38 10.60
C GLY A 133 -18.69 5.66 10.04
N LEU A 134 -19.14 4.87 9.07
CA LEU A 134 -20.53 4.89 8.59
C LEU A 134 -21.51 4.46 9.68
N ALA A 135 -21.22 3.37 10.36
CA ALA A 135 -22.07 2.83 11.42
C ALA A 135 -22.15 3.79 12.63
N ALA A 136 -21.08 4.53 12.92
CA ALA A 136 -21.02 5.54 13.97
C ALA A 136 -21.68 6.89 13.58
N GLY A 137 -21.95 7.10 12.29
CA GLY A 137 -22.47 8.38 11.78
C GLY A 137 -21.40 9.45 11.54
N ASP A 138 -20.12 9.09 11.56
CA ASP A 138 -18.99 9.98 11.28
C ASP A 138 -18.86 10.30 9.78
N ILE A 139 -19.45 9.45 8.91
CA ILE A 139 -19.40 9.57 7.45
C ILE A 139 -20.80 9.81 6.91
N ASP A 140 -20.98 10.90 6.15
CA ASP A 140 -22.23 11.17 5.44
C ASP A 140 -22.27 10.33 4.15
N PRO A 141 -23.24 9.41 4.00
CA PRO A 141 -23.35 8.56 2.81
C PRO A 141 -23.90 9.28 1.57
N ARG A 142 -24.39 10.53 1.71
CA ARG A 142 -24.98 11.28 0.60
C ARG A 142 -23.94 11.66 -0.44
N SER A 143 -24.40 11.78 -1.69
CA SER A 143 -23.57 12.25 -2.78
C SER A 143 -24.09 13.57 -3.32
N THR A 144 -23.18 14.44 -3.73
CA THR A 144 -23.50 15.68 -4.45
C THR A 144 -23.26 15.54 -5.96
N LEU A 145 -22.64 14.45 -6.41
CA LEU A 145 -22.31 14.18 -7.81
C LEU A 145 -22.98 12.89 -8.29
N PRO A 146 -23.60 12.89 -9.50
CA PRO A 146 -24.16 11.67 -10.07
C PRO A 146 -23.03 10.69 -10.45
N MET A 147 -23.18 9.42 -10.05
CA MET A 147 -22.24 8.38 -10.40
C MET A 147 -22.63 7.68 -11.71
N PRO A 148 -21.72 7.53 -12.69
CA PRO A 148 -22.00 6.79 -13.91
C PRO A 148 -22.31 5.32 -13.67
N ARG A 149 -23.26 4.74 -14.44
CA ARG A 149 -23.65 3.32 -14.30
C ARG A 149 -22.48 2.31 -14.35
N PRO A 150 -21.48 2.43 -15.24
CA PRO A 150 -20.36 1.51 -15.25
C PRO A 150 -19.60 1.48 -13.92
N VAL A 151 -19.39 2.65 -13.29
CA VAL A 151 -18.71 2.77 -11.99
C VAL A 151 -19.51 2.06 -10.90
N HIS A 152 -20.84 2.23 -10.87
CA HIS A 152 -21.70 1.48 -9.95
C HIS A 152 -21.54 -0.04 -10.10
N THR A 153 -21.47 -0.54 -11.33
CA THR A 153 -21.33 -1.97 -11.61
C THR A 153 -19.99 -2.52 -11.10
N GLU A 154 -18.91 -1.77 -11.29
CA GLU A 154 -17.58 -2.18 -10.84
C GLU A 154 -17.45 -2.11 -9.32
N LEU A 155 -17.98 -1.07 -8.68
CA LEU A 155 -17.98 -0.93 -7.21
C LEU A 155 -18.88 -1.97 -6.52
N ALA A 156 -19.93 -2.48 -7.20
CA ALA A 156 -20.78 -3.52 -6.64
C ALA A 156 -19.99 -4.80 -6.29
N ALA A 157 -19.06 -5.22 -7.14
CA ALA A 157 -18.21 -6.38 -6.87
C ALA A 157 -17.31 -6.14 -5.64
N LEU A 158 -16.65 -4.98 -5.55
CA LEU A 158 -15.85 -4.61 -4.39
C LEU A 158 -16.68 -4.57 -3.10
N ARG A 159 -17.89 -4.01 -3.17
CA ARG A 159 -18.79 -3.93 -2.04
C ARG A 159 -19.18 -5.32 -1.52
N GLU A 160 -19.58 -6.20 -2.42
CA GLU A 160 -20.02 -7.57 -2.06
C GLU A 160 -18.88 -8.37 -1.43
N GLU A 161 -17.66 -8.22 -1.94
CA GLU A 161 -16.49 -9.00 -1.50
C GLU A 161 -15.84 -8.44 -0.23
N ALA A 162 -15.64 -7.11 -0.15
CA ALA A 162 -14.75 -6.53 0.85
C ALA A 162 -15.39 -5.45 1.75
N ALA A 163 -16.58 -4.91 1.39
CA ALA A 163 -17.17 -3.78 2.11
C ALA A 163 -18.71 -3.86 2.16
N PRO A 164 -19.29 -4.97 2.68
CA PRO A 164 -20.75 -5.14 2.72
C PRO A 164 -21.41 -4.01 3.51
N GLY A 165 -22.43 -3.37 2.91
CA GLY A 165 -23.17 -2.27 3.52
C GLY A 165 -22.57 -0.88 3.33
N VAL A 166 -21.37 -0.73 2.73
CA VAL A 166 -20.80 0.57 2.38
C VAL A 166 -21.41 1.05 1.05
N PRO A 167 -22.03 2.25 0.99
CA PRO A 167 -22.57 2.81 -0.26
C PRO A 167 -21.48 3.02 -1.32
N ASP A 168 -21.83 2.85 -2.60
CA ASP A 168 -20.90 2.99 -3.72
C ASP A 168 -20.23 4.37 -3.75
N GLU A 169 -20.95 5.42 -3.38
CA GLU A 169 -20.40 6.77 -3.29
C GLU A 169 -19.29 6.88 -2.24
N VAL A 170 -19.48 6.27 -1.09
CA VAL A 170 -18.47 6.25 -0.02
C VAL A 170 -17.26 5.41 -0.44
N LEU A 171 -17.48 4.29 -1.13
CA LEU A 171 -16.40 3.51 -1.73
C LEU A 171 -15.60 4.32 -2.75
N ALA A 172 -16.27 5.07 -3.62
CA ALA A 172 -15.60 5.93 -4.61
C ALA A 172 -14.74 7.01 -3.93
N ARG A 173 -15.27 7.68 -2.89
CA ARG A 173 -14.52 8.67 -2.10
C ARG A 173 -13.34 8.01 -1.36
N THR A 174 -13.51 6.80 -0.86
CA THR A 174 -12.46 6.04 -0.20
C THR A 174 -11.32 5.70 -1.15
N LEU A 175 -11.63 5.21 -2.35
CA LEU A 175 -10.63 4.93 -3.38
C LEU A 175 -9.88 6.20 -3.81
N LEU A 176 -10.60 7.31 -3.99
CA LEU A 176 -9.98 8.61 -4.33
C LEU A 176 -9.06 9.09 -3.20
N ALA A 177 -9.52 9.03 -1.96
CA ALA A 177 -8.74 9.45 -0.80
C ALA A 177 -7.49 8.58 -0.62
N TRP A 178 -7.61 7.25 -0.79
CA TRP A 178 -6.47 6.36 -0.70
C TRP A 178 -5.47 6.58 -1.83
N SER A 179 -5.94 6.79 -3.05
CA SER A 179 -5.09 7.15 -4.19
C SER A 179 -4.33 8.47 -3.92
N ALA A 180 -4.97 9.45 -3.27
CA ALA A 180 -4.33 10.70 -2.88
C ALA A 180 -3.25 10.49 -1.80
N VAL A 181 -3.48 9.61 -0.81
CA VAL A 181 -2.47 9.23 0.20
C VAL A 181 -1.25 8.61 -0.48
N LEU A 182 -1.43 7.60 -1.33
CA LEU A 182 -0.33 6.96 -2.06
C LEU A 182 0.37 7.94 -3.01
N GLY A 183 -0.38 8.81 -3.66
CA GLY A 183 0.15 9.87 -4.51
C GLY A 183 1.03 10.84 -3.72
N ALA A 184 0.61 11.29 -2.54
CA ALA A 184 1.39 12.19 -1.68
C ALA A 184 2.72 11.52 -1.24
N ILE A 185 2.69 10.25 -0.85
CA ILE A 185 3.88 9.47 -0.50
C ILE A 185 4.82 9.34 -1.71
N SER A 186 4.27 8.99 -2.88
CA SER A 186 5.06 8.86 -4.12
C SER A 186 5.72 10.17 -4.52
N TYR A 187 4.99 11.30 -4.42
CA TYR A 187 5.53 12.64 -4.74
C TYR A 187 6.68 13.01 -3.82
N GLU A 188 6.59 12.66 -2.55
CA GLU A 188 7.68 12.87 -1.59
C GLU A 188 8.89 12.00 -1.93
N LEU A 189 8.72 10.68 -2.04
CA LEU A 189 9.80 9.72 -2.23
C LEU A 189 10.51 9.86 -3.58
N PHE A 190 9.76 10.20 -4.64
CA PHE A 190 10.32 10.35 -5.97
C PHE A 190 10.77 11.79 -6.28
N GLY A 191 10.80 12.67 -5.27
CA GLY A 191 11.41 14.00 -5.36
C GLY A 191 10.55 15.06 -6.05
N HIS A 192 9.27 14.79 -6.36
CA HIS A 192 8.39 15.76 -7.02
C HIS A 192 8.05 16.98 -6.14
N LEU A 193 8.23 16.88 -4.82
CA LEU A 193 8.02 17.98 -3.88
C LEU A 193 9.30 18.77 -3.58
N HIS A 194 10.45 18.39 -4.20
CA HIS A 194 11.72 19.05 -3.96
C HIS A 194 11.66 20.55 -4.33
N GLY A 195 12.06 21.42 -3.41
CA GLY A 195 12.02 22.86 -3.60
C GLY A 195 10.61 23.49 -3.50
N ILE A 196 9.55 22.69 -3.28
CA ILE A 196 8.18 23.16 -3.10
C ILE A 196 7.77 23.06 -1.64
N ILE A 197 8.03 21.91 -1.00
CA ILE A 197 7.69 21.63 0.39
C ILE A 197 8.99 21.38 1.17
N ALA A 198 9.18 22.14 2.25
CA ALA A 198 10.34 21.98 3.14
C ALA A 198 10.03 21.05 4.33
N ASP A 199 8.82 21.14 4.87
CA ASP A 199 8.35 20.31 5.99
C ASP A 199 7.38 19.24 5.44
N HIS A 200 7.94 18.09 5.08
CA HIS A 200 7.17 16.96 4.57
C HIS A 200 6.24 16.36 5.62
N ASP A 201 6.63 16.40 6.91
CA ASP A 201 5.82 15.82 7.99
C ASP A 201 4.55 16.64 8.22
N ALA A 202 4.67 17.96 8.35
CA ALA A 202 3.52 18.85 8.49
C ALA A 202 2.63 18.83 7.25
N TYR A 203 3.23 18.78 6.05
CA TYR A 203 2.47 18.71 4.81
C TYR A 203 1.68 17.40 4.70
N PHE A 204 2.30 16.26 4.96
CA PHE A 204 1.60 14.98 4.90
C PHE A 204 0.51 14.85 5.97
N ALA A 205 0.76 15.31 7.20
CA ALA A 205 -0.27 15.35 8.25
C ALA A 205 -1.50 16.13 7.77
N HIS A 206 -1.31 17.30 7.15
CA HIS A 206 -2.41 18.07 6.56
C HIS A 206 -3.13 17.27 5.46
N GLN A 207 -2.42 16.57 4.57
CA GLN A 207 -3.02 15.75 3.51
C GLN A 207 -3.82 14.57 4.08
N ALA A 208 -3.33 13.90 5.12
CA ALA A 208 -4.05 12.82 5.77
C ALA A 208 -5.40 13.28 6.34
N HIS A 209 -5.45 14.43 7.01
CA HIS A 209 -6.70 15.05 7.45
C HIS A 209 -7.62 15.44 6.29
N ARG A 210 -7.06 15.99 5.20
CA ARG A 210 -7.85 16.35 4.01
C ARG A 210 -8.49 15.14 3.35
N THR A 211 -7.76 14.02 3.26
CA THR A 211 -8.30 12.77 2.70
C THR A 211 -9.36 12.14 3.60
N ALA A 212 -9.23 12.20 4.93
CA ALA A 212 -10.30 11.79 5.84
C ALA A 212 -11.58 12.62 5.60
N ARG A 213 -11.47 13.94 5.48
CA ARG A 213 -12.62 14.81 5.21
C ARG A 213 -13.25 14.59 3.85
N LEU A 214 -12.46 14.21 2.84
CA LEU A 214 -12.99 13.82 1.52
C LEU A 214 -13.91 12.61 1.61
N ILE A 215 -13.66 11.69 2.54
CA ILE A 215 -14.51 10.52 2.76
C ILE A 215 -15.74 10.89 3.59
N SER A 216 -15.57 11.67 4.66
CA SER A 216 -16.62 11.94 5.64
C SER A 216 -17.67 12.93 5.19
N ALA A 217 -17.33 13.86 4.30
CA ALA A 217 -18.23 14.90 3.81
C ALA A 217 -18.68 14.66 2.35
N PRO A 218 -19.93 15.03 1.99
CA PRO A 218 -20.45 14.94 0.62
C PRO A 218 -19.77 15.93 -0.33
#